data_0297149a40225f866f3e8ed410344222
#
_entry.id   0297149a40225f866f3e8ed410344222
#
_cell.length_a   1.000
_cell.length_b   1.000
_cell.length_c   1.000
_cell.angle_alpha   90.00
_cell.angle_beta   90.00
_cell.angle_gamma   90.00
#
_symmetry.space_group_name_H-M   'P 1'
#
loop_
_entity.id
_entity.type
_entity.pdbx_description
1 polymer ?
#
loop_
_entity_poly.entity_id
_entity_poly.type
_entity_poly.pdbx_seq_one_letter_code
_entity_poly.pdbx_strand_id
1 'polypeptide(L)'
;MKNIKEDKELMPLNHSCAHLLAEAVKSLYPNAKFWVGPVIEEGFYYDIDLGDETLTDEDLPKIEKEMKKIAKGNKKIVRHELTKDEALEMFKNDPYKVDLINEFPADEVITCYTQGEFTDLCRGPHVESTKELRHFKLLKCSGAYYKGDSKNKMLQRIYGVCYKNEEDLESHLKELEEAKERDHRKLGKDLGIFMLSDLVGRGLPLWLPNGYTLWRTIQNYITEKEVAHGYKHVHTPDLGSVELYKTSGHWDHYKDDMFPAMELDEEAYVLRPMNCPHHMVIYGNQLHSYRDLPIRIAEIANDFRYEAAGAVKGIERARSFTQNDSHIFCTPEQIEKEFKGVLDLIIEVYKDFNIDITKHKFRLSLRDKNDKEKYFDDDEMWNNAEGALRKVLTDLKVDFIEAEGEAAFYG
;
A
#
# COMPACT_ATOMS: atom_id res chain seq x y z
N MET A 1 13.63 -4.33 4.49
CA MET A 1 13.82 -4.76 3.06
C MET A 1 14.07 -3.56 2.17
N LYS A 2 14.91 -3.67 1.15
CA LYS A 2 15.07 -2.61 0.13
C LYS A 2 13.86 -2.62 -0.80
N ASN A 3 13.38 -1.45 -1.21
CA ASN A 3 12.37 -1.35 -2.27
C ASN A 3 13.05 -1.60 -3.62
N ILE A 4 12.87 -2.81 -4.16
CA ILE A 4 13.51 -3.25 -5.42
C ILE A 4 13.02 -2.43 -6.61
N LYS A 5 11.76 -2.00 -6.60
CA LYS A 5 11.17 -1.21 -7.70
C LYS A 5 11.82 0.17 -7.85
N GLU A 6 12.30 0.76 -6.75
CA GLU A 6 12.94 2.08 -6.74
C GLU A 6 14.48 1.99 -6.84
N ASP A 7 15.06 0.81 -6.63
CA ASP A 7 16.50 0.60 -6.69
C ASP A 7 16.99 0.55 -8.15
N LYS A 8 17.87 1.48 -8.52
CA LYS A 8 18.36 1.66 -9.89
C LYS A 8 19.13 0.45 -10.46
N GLU A 9 19.65 -0.41 -9.60
CA GLU A 9 20.42 -1.60 -9.98
C GLU A 9 19.59 -2.88 -9.90
N LEU A 10 18.75 -3.00 -8.86
CA LEU A 10 17.94 -4.19 -8.66
C LEU A 10 16.70 -4.21 -9.56
N MET A 11 16.14 -3.06 -9.91
CA MET A 11 14.97 -2.99 -10.77
C MET A 11 15.23 -3.60 -12.16
N PRO A 12 16.27 -3.19 -12.92
CA PRO A 12 16.57 -3.81 -14.21
C PRO A 12 16.92 -5.30 -14.11
N LEU A 13 17.57 -5.70 -13.00
CA LEU A 13 17.93 -7.09 -12.73
C LEU A 13 16.67 -7.95 -12.53
N ASN A 14 15.75 -7.51 -11.70
CA ASN A 14 14.49 -8.22 -11.44
C ASN A 14 13.57 -8.21 -12.67
N HIS A 15 13.53 -7.12 -13.43
CA HIS A 15 12.79 -7.05 -14.68
C HIS A 15 13.30 -8.07 -15.70
N SER A 16 14.63 -8.18 -15.85
CA SER A 16 15.24 -9.18 -16.73
C SER A 16 15.02 -10.60 -16.22
N CYS A 17 15.00 -10.79 -14.90
CA CYS A 17 14.70 -12.09 -14.31
C CYS A 17 13.25 -12.53 -14.54
N ALA A 18 12.29 -11.58 -14.63
CA ALA A 18 10.93 -11.87 -15.05
C ALA A 18 10.86 -12.42 -16.48
N HIS A 19 11.65 -11.85 -17.39
CA HIS A 19 11.78 -12.41 -18.77
C HIS A 19 12.47 -13.77 -18.79
N LEU A 20 13.48 -13.99 -17.93
CA LEU A 20 14.12 -15.30 -17.76
C LEU A 20 13.12 -16.36 -17.27
N LEU A 21 12.23 -15.99 -16.34
CA LEU A 21 11.13 -16.86 -15.91
C LEU A 21 10.20 -17.18 -17.09
N ALA A 22 9.78 -16.17 -17.85
CA ALA A 22 8.90 -16.37 -18.99
C ALA A 22 9.52 -17.28 -20.06
N GLU A 23 10.81 -17.10 -20.40
CA GLU A 23 11.54 -18.00 -21.30
C GLU A 23 11.59 -19.44 -20.78
N ALA A 24 11.87 -19.62 -19.50
CA ALA A 24 11.90 -20.94 -18.86
C ALA A 24 10.54 -21.64 -18.89
N VAL A 25 9.48 -20.90 -18.56
CA VAL A 25 8.11 -21.43 -18.66
C VAL A 25 7.76 -21.75 -20.10
N LYS A 26 8.09 -20.90 -21.07
CA LYS A 26 7.84 -21.17 -22.49
C LYS A 26 8.56 -22.42 -22.98
N SER A 27 9.78 -22.67 -22.52
CA SER A 27 10.55 -23.90 -22.82
C SER A 27 9.88 -25.15 -22.26
N LEU A 28 9.35 -25.09 -21.06
CA LEU A 28 8.71 -26.23 -20.40
C LEU A 28 7.25 -26.43 -20.81
N TYR A 29 6.57 -25.35 -21.16
CA TYR A 29 5.14 -25.29 -21.54
C TYR A 29 4.99 -24.50 -22.85
N PRO A 30 5.21 -25.14 -24.01
CA PRO A 30 5.24 -24.44 -25.32
C PRO A 30 3.95 -23.69 -25.69
N ASN A 31 2.82 -24.08 -25.12
CA ASN A 31 1.52 -23.44 -25.36
C ASN A 31 1.24 -22.26 -24.43
N ALA A 32 2.11 -22.00 -23.44
CA ALA A 32 1.96 -20.89 -22.51
C ALA A 32 1.83 -19.55 -23.23
N LYS A 33 0.93 -18.70 -22.72
CA LYS A 33 0.72 -17.30 -23.12
C LYS A 33 1.09 -16.38 -21.96
N PHE A 34 1.53 -15.19 -22.28
CA PHE A 34 2.17 -14.30 -21.32
C PHE A 34 1.48 -12.94 -21.30
N TRP A 35 1.05 -12.50 -20.11
CA TRP A 35 0.47 -11.16 -19.99
C TRP A 35 1.55 -10.13 -19.65
N VAL A 36 1.86 -9.93 -18.36
CA VAL A 36 2.82 -8.92 -17.89
C VAL A 36 3.72 -9.46 -16.78
N GLY A 37 4.94 -8.93 -16.72
CA GLY A 37 5.96 -9.29 -15.72
C GLY A 37 6.58 -8.08 -15.04
N PRO A 38 5.84 -7.28 -14.24
CA PRO A 38 6.36 -6.08 -13.60
C PRO A 38 7.25 -6.39 -12.42
N VAL A 39 8.15 -5.43 -12.13
CA VAL A 39 8.89 -5.37 -10.86
C VAL A 39 8.01 -4.75 -9.78
N ILE A 40 8.03 -5.35 -8.60
CA ILE A 40 7.35 -4.91 -7.39
C ILE A 40 8.38 -4.60 -6.29
N GLU A 41 7.92 -4.09 -5.15
CA GLU A 41 8.81 -3.70 -4.04
C GLU A 41 9.68 -4.84 -3.52
N GLU A 42 9.15 -6.09 -3.51
CA GLU A 42 9.83 -7.28 -2.96
C GLU A 42 10.45 -8.19 -4.03
N GLY A 43 10.43 -7.80 -5.31
CA GLY A 43 10.94 -8.63 -6.41
C GLY A 43 10.20 -8.38 -7.72
N PHE A 44 9.73 -9.44 -8.34
CA PHE A 44 8.94 -9.41 -9.57
C PHE A 44 7.86 -10.49 -9.56
N TYR A 45 6.91 -10.38 -10.47
CA TYR A 45 6.04 -11.50 -10.82
C TYR A 45 5.87 -11.61 -12.34
N TYR A 46 5.31 -12.71 -12.80
CA TYR A 46 4.82 -12.85 -14.16
C TYR A 46 3.46 -13.55 -14.18
N ASP A 47 2.51 -13.01 -14.96
CA ASP A 47 1.19 -13.56 -15.18
C ASP A 47 1.16 -14.39 -16.46
N ILE A 48 0.83 -15.66 -16.34
CA ILE A 48 0.96 -16.68 -17.36
C ILE A 48 -0.33 -17.47 -17.52
N ASP A 49 -0.79 -17.66 -18.72
CA ASP A 49 -1.87 -18.58 -19.08
C ASP A 49 -1.27 -19.90 -19.57
N LEU A 50 -1.54 -20.96 -18.86
CA LEU A 50 -1.09 -22.33 -19.20
C LEU A 50 -2.20 -23.19 -19.83
N GLY A 51 -3.35 -22.57 -20.21
CA GLY A 51 -4.50 -23.30 -20.71
C GLY A 51 -5.21 -24.04 -19.58
N ASP A 52 -5.23 -25.35 -19.67
CA ASP A 52 -5.84 -26.23 -18.66
C ASP A 52 -4.87 -26.72 -17.59
N GLU A 53 -3.57 -26.42 -17.73
CA GLU A 53 -2.56 -26.76 -16.74
C GLU A 53 -2.53 -25.72 -15.60
N THR A 54 -2.27 -26.20 -14.39
CA THR A 54 -2.07 -25.36 -13.21
C THR A 54 -0.74 -25.66 -12.56
N LEU A 55 -0.08 -24.62 -12.08
CA LEU A 55 1.17 -24.72 -11.31
C LEU A 55 0.90 -24.59 -9.83
N THR A 56 1.70 -25.28 -9.06
CA THR A 56 1.78 -25.20 -7.61
C THR A 56 3.20 -24.80 -7.19
N ASP A 57 3.39 -24.51 -5.92
CA ASP A 57 4.75 -24.22 -5.41
C ASP A 57 5.72 -25.40 -5.59
N GLU A 58 5.22 -26.64 -5.73
CA GLU A 58 6.02 -27.84 -5.99
C GLU A 58 6.64 -27.85 -7.39
N ASP A 59 6.10 -27.09 -8.34
CA ASP A 59 6.63 -26.97 -9.71
C ASP A 59 7.75 -25.95 -9.84
N LEU A 60 7.85 -25.00 -8.87
CA LEU A 60 8.83 -23.91 -8.92
C LEU A 60 10.28 -24.41 -9.03
N PRO A 61 10.73 -25.47 -8.33
CA PRO A 61 12.10 -26.00 -8.49
C PRO A 61 12.42 -26.47 -9.91
N LYS A 62 11.43 -27.01 -10.63
CA LYS A 62 11.60 -27.43 -12.02
C LYS A 62 11.83 -26.22 -12.94
N ILE A 63 11.06 -25.16 -12.72
CA ILE A 63 11.18 -23.91 -13.47
C ILE A 63 12.52 -23.24 -13.15
N GLU A 64 12.92 -23.14 -11.88
CA GLU A 64 14.23 -22.60 -11.46
C GLU A 64 15.40 -23.34 -12.12
N LYS A 65 15.30 -24.66 -12.25
CA LYS A 65 16.33 -25.46 -12.92
C LYS A 65 16.49 -25.07 -14.39
N GLU A 66 15.38 -24.83 -15.10
CA GLU A 66 15.42 -24.38 -16.49
C GLU A 66 15.93 -22.93 -16.58
N MET A 67 15.49 -22.02 -15.69
CA MET A 67 16.03 -20.67 -15.59
C MET A 67 17.56 -20.67 -15.40
N LYS A 68 18.09 -21.49 -14.49
CA LYS A 68 19.54 -21.64 -14.26
C LYS A 68 20.29 -22.14 -15.50
N LYS A 69 19.67 -23.01 -16.28
CA LYS A 69 20.23 -23.49 -17.54
C LYS A 69 20.31 -22.38 -18.60
N ILE A 70 19.23 -21.60 -18.74
CA ILE A 70 19.15 -20.44 -19.65
C ILE A 70 20.16 -19.36 -19.25
N ALA A 71 20.24 -19.02 -17.97
CA ALA A 71 21.18 -18.02 -17.44
C ALA A 71 22.65 -18.38 -17.73
N LYS A 72 23.01 -19.68 -17.65
CA LYS A 72 24.36 -20.17 -18.01
C LYS A 72 24.70 -19.97 -19.49
N GLY A 73 23.68 -19.85 -20.34
CA GLY A 73 23.85 -19.65 -21.78
C GLY A 73 24.44 -18.29 -22.16
N ASN A 74 24.52 -17.35 -21.25
CA ASN A 74 25.07 -16.01 -21.44
C ASN A 74 24.53 -15.30 -22.69
N LYS A 75 23.22 -15.32 -22.88
CA LYS A 75 22.54 -14.70 -24.01
C LYS A 75 22.48 -13.19 -23.82
N LYS A 76 22.73 -12.41 -24.86
CA LYS A 76 22.51 -10.96 -24.83
C LYS A 76 21.03 -10.65 -24.79
N ILE A 77 20.67 -9.58 -24.09
CA ILE A 77 19.31 -9.02 -24.05
C ILE A 77 19.33 -7.81 -24.97
N VAL A 78 18.57 -7.88 -26.06
CA VAL A 78 18.60 -6.89 -27.14
C VAL A 78 17.26 -6.20 -27.26
N ARG A 79 17.28 -4.86 -27.21
CA ARG A 79 16.10 -4.01 -27.40
C ARG A 79 15.81 -3.83 -28.89
N HIS A 80 14.56 -3.94 -29.26
CA HIS A 80 14.02 -3.65 -30.59
C HIS A 80 12.89 -2.62 -30.50
N GLU A 81 12.78 -1.82 -31.54
CA GLU A 81 11.66 -0.90 -31.74
C GLU A 81 10.81 -1.40 -32.92
N LEU A 82 9.53 -1.43 -32.74
CA LEU A 82 8.55 -1.94 -33.71
C LEU A 82 7.46 -0.91 -33.94
N THR A 83 6.94 -0.90 -35.15
CA THR A 83 5.63 -0.28 -35.42
C THR A 83 4.53 -1.14 -34.84
N LYS A 84 3.32 -0.57 -34.70
CA LYS A 84 2.16 -1.31 -34.17
C LYS A 84 1.84 -2.56 -35.02
N ASP A 85 1.93 -2.45 -36.33
CA ASP A 85 1.65 -3.56 -37.25
C ASP A 85 2.69 -4.67 -37.14
N GLU A 86 3.99 -4.32 -37.02
CA GLU A 86 5.07 -5.29 -36.80
C GLU A 86 4.91 -6.01 -35.45
N ALA A 87 4.54 -5.27 -34.40
CA ALA A 87 4.29 -5.85 -33.09
C ALA A 87 3.09 -6.79 -33.09
N LEU A 88 1.98 -6.42 -33.75
CA LEU A 88 0.80 -7.27 -33.90
C LEU A 88 1.13 -8.57 -34.68
N GLU A 89 1.92 -8.49 -35.74
CA GLU A 89 2.35 -9.69 -36.47
C GLU A 89 3.28 -10.57 -35.62
N MET A 90 4.22 -9.98 -34.90
CA MET A 90 5.14 -10.72 -34.04
C MET A 90 4.43 -11.48 -32.92
N PHE A 91 3.47 -10.84 -32.27
CA PHE A 91 2.75 -11.38 -31.10
C PHE A 91 1.35 -11.96 -31.43
N LYS A 92 1.02 -12.16 -32.71
CA LYS A 92 -0.31 -12.61 -33.16
C LYS A 92 -0.83 -13.89 -32.50
N ASN A 93 0.08 -14.75 -32.01
CA ASN A 93 -0.26 -16.00 -31.35
C ASN A 93 -0.46 -15.87 -29.83
N ASP A 94 -0.29 -14.67 -29.26
CA ASP A 94 -0.51 -14.40 -27.83
C ASP A 94 -1.60 -13.35 -27.67
N PRO A 95 -2.84 -13.77 -27.30
CA PRO A 95 -3.98 -12.86 -27.23
C PRO A 95 -3.78 -11.75 -26.19
N TYR A 96 -3.03 -11.99 -25.12
CA TYR A 96 -2.76 -11.00 -24.09
C TYR A 96 -1.83 -9.90 -24.59
N LYS A 97 -0.83 -10.25 -25.42
CA LYS A 97 0.07 -9.26 -26.05
C LYS A 97 -0.65 -8.47 -27.14
N VAL A 98 -1.49 -9.13 -27.92
CA VAL A 98 -2.33 -8.46 -28.94
C VAL A 98 -3.27 -7.44 -28.28
N ASP A 99 -3.89 -7.80 -27.15
CA ASP A 99 -4.78 -6.90 -26.40
C ASP A 99 -4.02 -5.68 -25.88
N LEU A 100 -2.84 -5.89 -25.27
CA LEU A 100 -1.97 -4.80 -24.80
C LEU A 100 -1.53 -3.87 -25.94
N ILE A 101 -1.13 -4.43 -27.10
CA ILE A 101 -0.70 -3.64 -28.26
C ILE A 101 -1.85 -2.78 -28.80
N ASN A 102 -3.06 -3.30 -28.79
CA ASN A 102 -4.26 -2.58 -29.26
C ASN A 102 -4.59 -1.36 -28.37
N GLU A 103 -4.24 -1.40 -27.09
CA GLU A 103 -4.43 -0.28 -26.15
C GLU A 103 -3.47 0.89 -26.40
N PHE A 104 -2.33 0.67 -27.09
CA PHE A 104 -1.40 1.74 -27.38
C PHE A 104 -1.90 2.68 -28.48
N PRO A 105 -1.60 3.98 -28.40
CA PRO A 105 -1.84 4.93 -29.48
C PRO A 105 -1.22 4.47 -30.82
N ALA A 106 -1.82 4.91 -31.93
CA ALA A 106 -1.38 4.43 -33.26
C ALA A 106 0.04 4.85 -33.64
N ASP A 107 0.52 5.95 -33.08
CA ASP A 107 1.82 6.57 -33.32
C ASP A 107 2.87 6.24 -32.25
N GLU A 108 2.53 5.42 -31.25
CA GLU A 108 3.47 5.00 -30.20
C GLU A 108 4.47 3.99 -30.75
N VAL A 109 5.77 4.26 -30.52
CA VAL A 109 6.83 3.31 -30.80
C VAL A 109 6.79 2.18 -29.76
N ILE A 110 6.52 0.96 -30.23
CA ILE A 110 6.44 -0.21 -29.38
C ILE A 110 7.83 -0.84 -29.21
N THR A 111 8.21 -1.10 -27.98
CA THR A 111 9.49 -1.72 -27.68
C THR A 111 9.33 -3.16 -27.22
N CYS A 112 10.24 -4.02 -27.65
CA CYS A 112 10.36 -5.38 -27.16
C CYS A 112 11.83 -5.74 -26.89
N TYR A 113 12.03 -6.77 -26.11
CA TYR A 113 13.35 -7.27 -25.77
C TYR A 113 13.47 -8.74 -26.12
N THR A 114 14.56 -9.10 -26.80
CA THR A 114 14.87 -10.47 -27.18
C THR A 114 16.03 -11.00 -26.35
N GLN A 115 15.84 -12.16 -25.75
CA GLN A 115 16.90 -12.91 -25.10
C GLN A 115 16.90 -14.34 -25.68
N GLY A 116 17.92 -14.63 -26.46
CA GLY A 116 17.99 -15.92 -27.22
C GLY A 116 16.86 -16.06 -28.22
N GLU A 117 15.98 -17.05 -28.02
CA GLU A 117 14.82 -17.31 -28.89
C GLU A 117 13.52 -16.74 -28.32
N PHE A 118 13.57 -16.15 -27.14
CA PHE A 118 12.40 -15.56 -26.47
C PHE A 118 12.37 -14.04 -26.66
N THR A 119 11.24 -13.53 -27.13
CA THR A 119 10.99 -12.08 -27.28
C THR A 119 9.74 -11.71 -26.49
N ASP A 120 9.82 -10.62 -25.74
CA ASP A 120 8.71 -10.10 -24.98
C ASP A 120 8.47 -8.60 -25.19
N LEU A 121 7.19 -8.20 -25.13
CA LEU A 121 6.76 -6.81 -25.17
C LEU A 121 7.12 -6.11 -23.88
N CYS A 122 7.98 -5.09 -23.93
CA CYS A 122 8.50 -4.46 -22.73
C CYS A 122 9.10 -3.07 -22.99
N ARG A 123 8.98 -2.18 -22.00
CA ARG A 123 9.59 -0.84 -22.02
C ARG A 123 11.01 -0.80 -21.46
N GLY A 124 11.46 -1.85 -20.77
CA GLY A 124 12.75 -1.89 -20.09
C GLY A 124 12.77 -1.04 -18.79
N PRO A 125 13.93 -0.72 -18.23
CA PRO A 125 15.24 -1.19 -18.67
C PRO A 125 15.55 -2.65 -18.29
N HIS A 126 16.58 -3.21 -18.92
CA HIS A 126 17.10 -4.56 -18.68
C HIS A 126 18.62 -4.56 -18.47
N VAL A 127 19.14 -5.66 -17.93
CA VAL A 127 20.59 -5.92 -17.90
C VAL A 127 21.09 -6.34 -19.29
N GLU A 128 22.42 -6.35 -19.49
CA GLU A 128 23.00 -6.61 -20.80
C GLU A 128 22.89 -8.08 -21.24
N SER A 129 22.94 -9.00 -20.27
CA SER A 129 22.93 -10.43 -20.59
C SER A 129 22.34 -11.29 -19.47
N THR A 130 21.88 -12.48 -19.83
CA THR A 130 21.36 -13.48 -18.87
C THR A 130 22.43 -13.98 -17.89
N LYS A 131 23.72 -13.71 -18.12
CA LYS A 131 24.80 -14.05 -17.19
C LYS A 131 24.69 -13.35 -15.85
N GLU A 132 24.05 -12.19 -15.82
CA GLU A 132 23.84 -11.40 -14.60
C GLU A 132 22.72 -11.98 -13.72
N LEU A 133 21.85 -12.82 -14.30
CA LEU A 133 20.66 -13.39 -13.67
C LEU A 133 20.98 -14.75 -13.03
N ARG A 134 21.89 -14.82 -12.07
CA ARG A 134 22.34 -16.09 -11.46
C ARG A 134 21.78 -16.34 -10.07
N HIS A 135 21.55 -15.28 -9.32
CA HIS A 135 21.16 -15.35 -7.92
C HIS A 135 19.70 -14.95 -7.78
N PHE A 136 18.83 -15.91 -8.04
CA PHE A 136 17.38 -15.72 -7.99
C PHE A 136 16.69 -16.85 -7.24
N LYS A 137 15.48 -16.55 -6.77
CA LYS A 137 14.58 -17.51 -6.16
C LYS A 137 13.16 -17.26 -6.62
N LEU A 138 12.43 -18.32 -6.98
CA LEU A 138 10.98 -18.28 -7.14
C LEU A 138 10.33 -18.48 -5.77
N LEU A 139 9.37 -17.63 -5.41
CA LEU A 139 8.88 -17.56 -4.04
C LEU A 139 7.56 -18.31 -3.86
N LYS A 140 6.62 -18.13 -4.78
CA LYS A 140 5.28 -18.75 -4.73
C LYS A 140 4.58 -18.66 -6.08
N CYS A 141 3.55 -19.51 -6.22
CA CYS A 141 2.57 -19.44 -7.30
C CYS A 141 1.19 -19.09 -6.75
N SER A 142 0.41 -18.28 -7.44
CA SER A 142 -0.96 -17.94 -7.07
C SER A 142 -1.81 -17.68 -8.30
N GLY A 143 -3.16 -17.73 -8.15
CA GLY A 143 -4.07 -17.26 -9.17
C GLY A 143 -4.15 -15.72 -9.19
N ALA A 144 -4.32 -15.14 -10.37
CA ALA A 144 -4.59 -13.73 -10.56
C ALA A 144 -5.56 -13.54 -11.74
N TYR A 145 -6.62 -12.77 -11.55
CA TYR A 145 -7.56 -12.50 -12.65
C TYR A 145 -6.95 -11.55 -13.66
N TYR A 146 -7.13 -11.87 -14.95
CA TYR A 146 -6.71 -11.00 -16.04
C TYR A 146 -7.33 -9.60 -15.88
N LYS A 147 -6.48 -8.56 -15.98
CA LYS A 147 -6.85 -7.14 -15.73
C LYS A 147 -7.49 -6.87 -14.34
N GLY A 148 -7.31 -7.78 -13.38
CA GLY A 148 -7.86 -7.63 -12.04
C GLY A 148 -9.37 -7.83 -11.93
N ASP A 149 -10.06 -8.19 -12.98
CA ASP A 149 -11.50 -8.41 -12.99
C ASP A 149 -11.82 -9.90 -12.76
N SER A 150 -12.55 -10.20 -11.70
CA SER A 150 -12.96 -11.57 -11.35
C SER A 150 -13.86 -12.27 -12.38
N LYS A 151 -14.39 -11.54 -13.35
CA LYS A 151 -15.15 -12.09 -14.49
C LYS A 151 -14.25 -12.61 -15.60
N ASN A 152 -12.98 -12.20 -15.62
CA ASN A 152 -12.00 -12.60 -16.61
C ASN A 152 -11.33 -13.93 -16.22
N LYS A 153 -10.58 -14.50 -17.17
CA LYS A 153 -9.81 -15.73 -16.96
C LYS A 153 -8.82 -15.57 -15.81
N MET A 154 -8.69 -16.58 -14.97
CA MET A 154 -7.66 -16.68 -13.97
C MET A 154 -6.35 -17.13 -14.59
N LEU A 155 -5.30 -16.34 -14.42
CA LEU A 155 -3.93 -16.61 -14.83
C LEU A 155 -3.13 -17.18 -13.65
N GLN A 156 -2.00 -17.82 -13.95
CA GLN A 156 -1.02 -18.25 -12.96
C GLN A 156 0.00 -17.14 -12.74
N ARG A 157 0.11 -16.64 -11.52
CA ARG A 157 1.09 -15.61 -11.14
C ARG A 157 2.23 -16.23 -10.37
N ILE A 158 3.43 -16.18 -10.93
CA ILE A 158 4.65 -16.68 -10.28
C ILE A 158 5.45 -15.49 -9.77
N TYR A 159 5.75 -15.49 -8.47
CA TYR A 159 6.59 -14.47 -7.84
C TYR A 159 8.03 -14.94 -7.75
N GLY A 160 8.96 -14.01 -7.92
CA GLY A 160 10.38 -14.28 -7.77
C GLY A 160 11.16 -13.03 -7.37
N VAL A 161 12.43 -13.25 -7.06
CA VAL A 161 13.38 -12.19 -6.70
C VAL A 161 14.76 -12.51 -7.26
N CYS A 162 15.51 -11.47 -7.64
CA CYS A 162 16.87 -11.62 -8.16
C CYS A 162 17.79 -10.58 -7.52
N TYR A 163 19.01 -11.04 -7.16
CA TYR A 163 20.07 -10.21 -6.58
C TYR A 163 21.38 -10.36 -7.37
N LYS A 164 22.34 -9.44 -7.14
CA LYS A 164 23.64 -9.48 -7.81
C LYS A 164 24.54 -10.60 -7.31
N ASN A 165 24.39 -11.00 -6.07
CA ASN A 165 25.16 -12.05 -5.40
C ASN A 165 24.30 -12.92 -4.50
N GLU A 166 24.83 -14.05 -4.08
CA GLU A 166 24.12 -15.04 -3.27
C GLU A 166 23.86 -14.54 -1.86
N GLU A 167 24.80 -13.79 -1.26
CA GLU A 167 24.71 -13.28 0.11
C GLU A 167 23.52 -12.32 0.27
N ASP A 168 23.33 -11.39 -0.67
CA ASP A 168 22.19 -10.49 -0.67
C ASP A 168 20.86 -11.23 -0.87
N LEU A 169 20.85 -12.25 -1.73
CA LEU A 169 19.68 -13.10 -1.94
C LEU A 169 19.30 -13.85 -0.66
N GLU A 170 20.27 -14.51 -0.02
CA GLU A 170 20.06 -15.25 1.23
C GLU A 170 19.57 -14.32 2.36
N SER A 171 20.18 -13.13 2.47
CA SER A 171 19.76 -12.13 3.44
C SER A 171 18.29 -11.71 3.22
N HIS A 172 17.93 -11.44 1.97
CA HIS A 172 16.54 -11.09 1.63
C HIS A 172 15.54 -12.23 1.90
N LEU A 173 15.89 -13.47 1.56
CA LEU A 173 15.06 -14.63 1.82
C LEU A 173 14.85 -14.85 3.33
N LYS A 174 15.89 -14.62 4.13
CA LYS A 174 15.79 -14.65 5.58
C LYS A 174 14.86 -13.56 6.12
N GLU A 175 14.98 -12.32 5.60
CA GLU A 175 14.07 -11.22 5.96
C GLU A 175 12.61 -11.55 5.61
N LEU A 176 12.35 -12.18 4.45
CA LEU A 176 11.01 -12.63 4.05
C LEU A 176 10.46 -13.70 4.99
N GLU A 177 11.28 -14.67 5.41
CA GLU A 177 10.84 -15.71 6.34
C GLU A 177 10.55 -15.12 7.74
N GLU A 178 11.42 -14.24 8.24
CA GLU A 178 11.18 -13.51 9.47
C GLU A 178 9.91 -12.64 9.41
N ALA A 179 9.61 -12.05 8.23
CA ALA A 179 8.38 -11.30 8.02
C ALA A 179 7.13 -12.19 8.08
N LYS A 180 7.20 -13.41 7.50
CA LYS A 180 6.11 -14.40 7.58
C LYS A 180 5.87 -14.85 9.02
N GLU A 181 6.95 -15.09 9.78
CA GLU A 181 6.84 -15.49 11.19
C GLU A 181 6.21 -14.38 12.06
N ARG A 182 6.43 -13.11 11.69
CA ARG A 182 5.85 -11.93 12.35
C ARG A 182 4.50 -11.49 11.77
N ASP A 183 3.96 -12.20 10.75
CA ASP A 183 2.65 -11.85 10.18
C ASP A 183 1.58 -11.86 11.29
N HIS A 184 0.90 -10.74 11.46
CA HIS A 184 -0.12 -10.57 12.49
C HIS A 184 -1.25 -11.62 12.42
N ARG A 185 -1.54 -12.16 11.23
CA ARG A 185 -2.57 -13.20 11.04
C ARG A 185 -2.10 -14.53 11.62
N LYS A 186 -0.80 -14.88 11.42
CA LYS A 186 -0.18 -16.05 12.01
C LYS A 186 -0.12 -15.91 13.53
N LEU A 187 0.49 -14.83 14.01
CA LEU A 187 0.60 -14.56 15.44
C LEU A 187 -0.78 -14.44 16.11
N GLY A 188 -1.73 -13.78 15.45
CA GLY A 188 -3.09 -13.63 15.93
C GLY A 188 -3.78 -14.97 16.18
N LYS A 189 -3.62 -15.92 15.25
CA LYS A 189 -4.13 -17.29 15.39
C LYS A 189 -3.37 -18.09 16.47
N ASP A 190 -2.04 -18.11 16.39
CA ASP A 190 -1.20 -18.94 17.26
C ASP A 190 -1.30 -18.52 18.74
N LEU A 191 -1.45 -17.22 19.00
CA LEU A 191 -1.56 -16.64 20.34
C LEU A 191 -3.01 -16.43 20.81
N GLY A 192 -4.01 -16.75 19.99
CA GLY A 192 -5.43 -16.55 20.33
C GLY A 192 -5.78 -15.07 20.53
N ILE A 193 -5.28 -14.18 19.65
CA ILE A 193 -5.49 -12.72 19.75
C ILE A 193 -6.79 -12.33 19.08
N PHE A 194 -7.00 -12.74 17.82
CA PHE A 194 -8.23 -12.46 17.08
C PHE A 194 -8.58 -13.58 16.12
N MET A 195 -9.81 -13.58 15.66
CA MET A 195 -10.27 -14.45 14.60
C MET A 195 -11.14 -13.70 13.59
N LEU A 196 -11.24 -14.27 12.39
CA LEU A 196 -12.16 -13.84 11.35
C LEU A 196 -13.22 -14.91 11.15
N SER A 197 -14.44 -14.51 10.81
CA SER A 197 -15.55 -15.42 10.55
C SER A 197 -16.40 -14.89 9.40
N ASP A 198 -16.72 -15.76 8.43
CA ASP A 198 -17.62 -15.39 7.34
C ASP A 198 -19.05 -15.12 7.84
N LEU A 199 -19.45 -15.68 8.98
CA LEU A 199 -20.75 -15.39 9.61
C LEU A 199 -20.85 -13.97 10.15
N VAL A 200 -19.72 -13.41 10.63
CA VAL A 200 -19.65 -12.02 11.09
C VAL A 200 -19.46 -11.07 9.91
N GLY A 201 -18.67 -11.48 8.95
CA GLY A 201 -18.38 -10.72 7.73
C GLY A 201 -16.88 -10.44 7.53
N ARG A 202 -16.52 -10.25 6.27
CA ARG A 202 -15.12 -9.97 5.91
C ARG A 202 -14.69 -8.59 6.37
N GLY A 203 -13.49 -8.51 6.94
CA GLY A 203 -12.94 -7.25 7.44
C GLY A 203 -13.53 -6.82 8.80
N LEU A 204 -14.20 -7.73 9.50
CA LEU A 204 -14.74 -7.53 10.85
C LEU A 204 -14.06 -8.50 11.82
N PRO A 205 -12.89 -8.16 12.38
CA PRO A 205 -12.15 -9.03 13.29
C PRO A 205 -12.85 -9.14 14.65
N LEU A 206 -12.86 -10.35 15.19
CA LEU A 206 -13.32 -10.64 16.55
C LEU A 206 -12.10 -10.74 17.48
N TRP A 207 -12.02 -9.86 18.45
CA TRP A 207 -10.98 -9.89 19.46
C TRP A 207 -11.27 -10.99 20.48
N LEU A 208 -10.33 -11.95 20.63
CA LEU A 208 -10.40 -13.02 21.61
C LEU A 208 -9.91 -12.54 23.00
N PRO A 209 -10.07 -13.31 24.08
CA PRO A 209 -9.69 -12.84 25.41
C PRO A 209 -8.24 -12.34 25.53
N ASN A 210 -7.28 -13.03 24.92
CA ASN A 210 -5.88 -12.57 24.92
C ASN A 210 -5.72 -11.27 24.14
N GLY A 211 -6.38 -11.18 23.00
CA GLY A 211 -6.39 -9.96 22.16
C GLY A 211 -7.05 -8.78 22.84
N TYR A 212 -8.18 -9.00 23.51
CA TYR A 212 -8.83 -7.94 24.26
C TYR A 212 -7.97 -7.43 25.43
N THR A 213 -7.26 -8.33 26.11
CA THR A 213 -6.29 -7.95 27.15
C THR A 213 -5.19 -7.05 26.57
N LEU A 214 -4.60 -7.46 25.46
CA LEU A 214 -3.59 -6.67 24.76
C LEU A 214 -4.14 -5.31 24.32
N TRP A 215 -5.28 -5.31 23.64
CA TRP A 215 -5.97 -4.10 23.16
C TRP A 215 -6.26 -3.12 24.31
N ARG A 216 -6.81 -3.63 25.43
CA ARG A 216 -7.11 -2.82 26.59
C ARG A 216 -5.87 -2.26 27.28
N THR A 217 -4.79 -3.03 27.32
CA THR A 217 -3.50 -2.59 27.88
C THR A 217 -2.91 -1.43 27.07
N ILE A 218 -2.92 -1.55 25.76
CA ILE A 218 -2.43 -0.50 24.85
C ILE A 218 -3.33 0.76 24.98
N GLN A 219 -4.64 0.58 25.03
CA GLN A 219 -5.58 1.68 25.20
C GLN A 219 -5.33 2.45 26.50
N ASN A 220 -5.19 1.75 27.61
CA ASN A 220 -4.90 2.40 28.90
C ASN A 220 -3.57 3.15 28.87
N TYR A 221 -2.53 2.51 28.32
CA TYR A 221 -1.21 3.11 28.18
C TYR A 221 -1.25 4.43 27.39
N ILE A 222 -1.87 4.43 26.20
CA ILE A 222 -1.88 5.65 25.37
C ILE A 222 -2.76 6.74 26.00
N THR A 223 -3.89 6.38 26.61
CA THR A 223 -4.74 7.32 27.32
C THR A 223 -3.99 8.03 28.46
N GLU A 224 -3.22 7.27 29.25
CA GLU A 224 -2.40 7.84 30.34
C GLU A 224 -1.33 8.80 29.79
N LYS A 225 -0.67 8.44 28.71
CA LYS A 225 0.30 9.29 28.03
C LYS A 225 -0.31 10.59 27.52
N GLU A 226 -1.43 10.52 26.84
CA GLU A 226 -2.14 11.68 26.30
C GLU A 226 -2.62 12.61 27.41
N VAL A 227 -3.19 12.07 28.48
CA VAL A 227 -3.60 12.86 29.66
C VAL A 227 -2.39 13.58 30.27
N ALA A 228 -1.23 12.91 30.37
CA ALA A 228 0.01 13.54 30.86
C ALA A 228 0.51 14.67 29.94
N HIS A 229 0.23 14.59 28.63
CA HIS A 229 0.51 15.64 27.64
C HIS A 229 -0.59 16.69 27.50
N GLY A 230 -1.62 16.65 28.37
CA GLY A 230 -2.68 17.65 28.46
C GLY A 230 -3.85 17.45 27.50
N TYR A 231 -4.01 16.27 26.94
CA TYR A 231 -5.20 15.90 26.17
C TYR A 231 -6.37 15.60 27.09
N LYS A 232 -7.57 15.96 26.65
CA LYS A 232 -8.84 15.66 27.32
C LYS A 232 -9.60 14.64 26.47
N HIS A 233 -9.90 13.47 27.06
CA HIS A 233 -10.62 12.43 26.37
C HIS A 233 -12.12 12.71 26.34
N VAL A 234 -12.71 12.43 25.19
CA VAL A 234 -14.15 12.47 24.93
C VAL A 234 -14.62 11.10 24.42
N HIS A 235 -15.92 10.93 24.30
CA HIS A 235 -16.51 9.76 23.65
C HIS A 235 -17.69 10.23 22.80
N THR A 236 -17.67 9.88 21.52
CA THR A 236 -18.68 10.28 20.53
C THR A 236 -19.37 9.05 19.93
N PRO A 237 -20.60 9.20 19.42
CA PRO A 237 -21.34 8.09 18.83
C PRO A 237 -20.66 7.51 17.59
N ASP A 238 -20.82 6.20 17.37
CA ASP A 238 -20.37 5.49 16.16
C ASP A 238 -21.19 5.87 14.90
N LEU A 239 -22.30 6.55 15.08
CA LEU A 239 -23.21 7.04 14.04
C LEU A 239 -23.21 8.57 14.02
N GLY A 240 -23.32 9.12 12.82
CA GLY A 240 -23.56 10.55 12.63
C GLY A 240 -24.60 10.78 11.55
N SER A 241 -25.29 11.94 11.59
CA SER A 241 -26.18 12.32 10.52
C SER A 241 -25.42 12.55 9.21
N VAL A 242 -26.04 12.27 8.09
CA VAL A 242 -25.47 12.59 6.76
C VAL A 242 -25.15 14.09 6.64
N GLU A 243 -25.98 14.95 7.26
CA GLU A 243 -25.77 16.40 7.24
C GLU A 243 -24.48 16.84 7.94
N LEU A 244 -24.05 16.14 9.00
CA LEU A 244 -22.76 16.38 9.65
C LEU A 244 -21.61 16.19 8.67
N TYR A 245 -21.65 15.12 7.88
CA TYR A 245 -20.62 14.79 6.92
C TYR A 245 -20.67 15.62 5.64
N LYS A 246 -21.85 16.09 5.24
CA LYS A 246 -22.00 17.11 4.19
C LYS A 246 -21.40 18.45 4.64
N THR A 247 -21.73 18.90 5.84
CA THR A 247 -21.23 20.18 6.39
C THR A 247 -19.69 20.18 6.48
N SER A 248 -19.09 19.05 6.81
CA SER A 248 -17.62 18.90 6.93
C SER A 248 -16.92 18.54 5.63
N GLY A 249 -17.63 18.36 4.52
CA GLY A 249 -17.08 17.98 3.22
C GLY A 249 -16.73 16.50 3.06
N HIS A 250 -16.83 15.70 4.12
CA HIS A 250 -16.50 14.26 4.03
C HIS A 250 -17.43 13.50 3.09
N TRP A 251 -18.69 13.91 2.99
CA TRP A 251 -19.67 13.28 2.11
C TRP A 251 -19.26 13.37 0.64
N ASP A 252 -18.65 14.46 0.22
CA ASP A 252 -18.28 14.67 -1.17
C ASP A 252 -16.94 13.99 -1.52
N HIS A 253 -16.02 13.90 -0.57
CA HIS A 253 -14.67 13.38 -0.81
C HIS A 253 -14.45 11.93 -0.40
N TYR A 254 -15.27 11.38 0.52
CA TYR A 254 -15.11 10.03 1.08
C TYR A 254 -16.33 9.13 0.92
N LYS A 255 -17.34 9.54 0.16
CA LYS A 255 -18.60 8.80 0.02
C LYS A 255 -18.42 7.36 -0.41
N ASP A 256 -17.47 7.10 -1.30
CA ASP A 256 -17.20 5.75 -1.83
C ASP A 256 -16.57 4.82 -0.77
N ASP A 257 -15.89 5.39 0.23
CA ASP A 257 -15.29 4.68 1.36
C ASP A 257 -16.23 4.62 2.58
N MET A 258 -17.43 5.19 2.50
CA MET A 258 -18.43 5.16 3.57
C MET A 258 -19.41 4.01 3.40
N PHE A 259 -19.87 3.42 4.50
CA PHE A 259 -21.03 2.53 4.45
C PHE A 259 -22.25 3.28 3.95
N PRO A 260 -23.18 2.61 3.23
CA PRO A 260 -24.42 3.24 2.77
C PRO A 260 -25.21 3.88 3.92
N ALA A 261 -25.81 5.02 3.65
CA ALA A 261 -26.65 5.69 4.63
C ALA A 261 -27.85 4.81 4.99
N MET A 262 -28.21 4.87 6.27
CA MET A 262 -29.40 4.24 6.84
C MET A 262 -30.47 5.32 7.01
N GLU A 263 -31.61 5.15 6.37
CA GLU A 263 -32.75 6.05 6.56
C GLU A 263 -33.57 5.62 7.77
N LEU A 264 -33.84 6.55 8.65
CA LEU A 264 -34.66 6.35 9.82
C LEU A 264 -35.58 7.55 9.97
N ASP A 265 -36.88 7.35 9.83
CA ASP A 265 -37.91 8.39 9.81
C ASP A 265 -37.62 9.47 8.74
N GLU A 266 -37.37 10.71 9.12
CA GLU A 266 -37.04 11.82 8.22
C GLU A 266 -35.55 12.16 8.19
N GLU A 267 -34.71 11.33 8.82
CA GLU A 267 -33.27 11.55 8.96
C GLU A 267 -32.47 10.41 8.33
N ALA A 268 -31.27 10.70 7.85
CA ALA A 268 -30.33 9.72 7.33
C ALA A 268 -29.05 9.70 8.16
N TYR A 269 -28.62 8.51 8.56
CA TYR A 269 -27.44 8.28 9.38
C TYR A 269 -26.41 7.42 8.65
N VAL A 270 -25.15 7.61 8.99
CA VAL A 270 -24.05 6.77 8.49
C VAL A 270 -23.17 6.29 9.64
N LEU A 271 -22.56 5.13 9.47
CA LEU A 271 -21.42 4.74 10.30
C LEU A 271 -20.27 5.71 10.03
N ARG A 272 -19.67 6.25 11.08
CA ARG A 272 -18.62 7.25 10.94
C ARG A 272 -17.35 6.67 10.27
N PRO A 273 -16.85 7.27 9.18
CA PRO A 273 -15.58 6.91 8.58
C PRO A 273 -14.38 7.51 9.32
N MET A 274 -14.63 8.61 10.03
CA MET A 274 -13.72 9.43 10.84
C MET A 274 -14.50 10.17 11.91
N ASN A 275 -13.88 10.43 13.04
CA ASN A 275 -14.51 11.15 14.16
C ASN A 275 -14.29 12.66 14.15
N CYS A 276 -13.49 13.21 13.23
CA CYS A 276 -13.17 14.63 13.13
C CYS A 276 -14.41 15.55 13.23
N PRO A 277 -15.51 15.32 12.47
CA PRO A 277 -16.67 16.20 12.54
C PRO A 277 -17.31 16.27 13.94
N HIS A 278 -17.31 15.16 14.67
CA HIS A 278 -17.84 15.13 16.04
C HIS A 278 -17.02 15.99 17.00
N HIS A 279 -15.69 15.96 16.90
CA HIS A 279 -14.80 16.80 17.70
C HIS A 279 -14.99 18.29 17.41
N MET A 280 -15.26 18.64 16.13
CA MET A 280 -15.58 20.04 15.77
C MET A 280 -16.88 20.51 16.41
N VAL A 281 -17.90 19.64 16.48
CA VAL A 281 -19.17 19.93 17.17
C VAL A 281 -18.94 20.10 18.67
N ILE A 282 -18.14 19.25 19.30
CA ILE A 282 -17.77 19.38 20.71
C ILE A 282 -17.08 20.72 20.98
N TYR A 283 -16.10 21.08 20.15
CA TYR A 283 -15.43 22.38 20.29
C TYR A 283 -16.36 23.54 20.09
N GLY A 284 -17.27 23.49 19.12
CA GLY A 284 -18.27 24.53 18.84
C GLY A 284 -19.40 24.66 19.87
N ASN A 285 -19.50 23.75 20.87
CA ASN A 285 -20.56 23.75 21.85
C ASN A 285 -20.51 24.95 22.80
N GLN A 286 -19.38 25.62 22.92
CA GLN A 286 -19.20 26.80 23.76
C GLN A 286 -18.27 27.82 23.14
N LEU A 287 -18.37 29.08 23.58
CA LEU A 287 -17.43 30.12 23.16
C LEU A 287 -16.10 29.92 23.84
N HIS A 288 -15.01 29.99 23.02
CA HIS A 288 -13.64 29.94 23.49
C HIS A 288 -12.93 31.27 23.27
N SER A 289 -12.15 31.67 24.26
CA SER A 289 -11.22 32.78 24.13
C SER A 289 -9.89 32.25 23.50
N TYR A 290 -9.16 33.08 22.79
CA TYR A 290 -7.79 32.76 22.37
C TYR A 290 -6.87 32.38 23.54
N ARG A 291 -7.21 32.78 24.78
CA ARG A 291 -6.50 32.43 26.03
C ARG A 291 -6.74 30.99 26.47
N ASP A 292 -7.80 30.36 26.00
CA ASP A 292 -8.17 28.98 26.33
C ASP A 292 -7.36 27.99 25.45
N LEU A 293 -6.77 28.48 24.35
CA LEU A 293 -6.01 27.69 23.39
C LEU A 293 -4.55 27.49 23.84
N PRO A 294 -3.95 26.33 23.56
CA PRO A 294 -4.51 25.23 22.78
C PRO A 294 -5.45 24.32 23.56
N ILE A 295 -6.50 23.82 22.90
CA ILE A 295 -7.38 22.78 23.42
C ILE A 295 -7.10 21.49 22.66
N ARG A 296 -6.79 20.42 23.40
CA ARG A 296 -6.46 19.10 22.83
C ARG A 296 -7.55 18.10 23.24
N ILE A 297 -8.28 17.59 22.26
CA ILE A 297 -9.34 16.60 22.44
C ILE A 297 -8.87 15.28 21.83
N ALA A 298 -8.94 14.20 22.60
CA ALA A 298 -8.56 12.85 22.15
C ALA A 298 -9.71 11.86 22.36
N GLU A 299 -9.75 10.83 21.55
CA GLU A 299 -10.73 9.75 21.64
C GLU A 299 -10.11 8.42 21.20
N ILE A 300 -10.47 7.35 21.87
CA ILE A 300 -10.30 5.99 21.37
C ILE A 300 -11.57 5.66 20.59
N ALA A 301 -11.55 5.96 19.31
CA ALA A 301 -12.70 5.97 18.41
C ALA A 301 -12.83 4.67 17.62
N ASN A 302 -14.05 4.17 17.43
CA ASN A 302 -14.32 3.15 16.42
C ASN A 302 -14.69 3.83 15.11
N ASP A 303 -14.00 3.52 14.04
CA ASP A 303 -14.28 4.01 12.70
C ASP A 303 -14.63 2.86 11.76
N PHE A 304 -15.39 3.18 10.71
CA PHE A 304 -15.97 2.21 9.79
C PHE A 304 -15.71 2.64 8.35
N ARG A 305 -15.08 1.78 7.56
CA ARG A 305 -14.80 2.05 6.14
C ARG A 305 -15.31 0.94 5.25
N TYR A 306 -15.94 1.31 4.15
CA TYR A 306 -16.43 0.38 3.14
C TYR A 306 -15.28 -0.12 2.26
N GLU A 307 -14.45 -0.98 2.85
CA GLU A 307 -13.33 -1.59 2.15
C GLU A 307 -13.80 -2.67 1.18
N ALA A 308 -13.26 -2.68 -0.04
CA ALA A 308 -13.53 -3.74 -1.01
C ALA A 308 -13.10 -5.12 -0.44
N ALA A 309 -13.83 -6.16 -0.79
CA ALA A 309 -13.60 -7.51 -0.25
C ALA A 309 -12.17 -8.05 -0.50
N GLY A 310 -11.52 -7.64 -1.60
CA GLY A 310 -10.14 -8.00 -1.93
C GLY A 310 -9.08 -7.15 -1.25
N ALA A 311 -9.46 -6.02 -0.64
CA ALA A 311 -8.53 -5.10 0.02
C ALA A 311 -8.35 -5.41 1.52
N VAL A 312 -9.32 -6.10 2.15
CA VAL A 312 -9.25 -6.40 3.59
C VAL A 312 -8.15 -7.43 3.91
N LYS A 313 -7.38 -7.16 4.99
CA LYS A 313 -6.21 -7.96 5.37
C LYS A 313 -6.07 -8.04 6.89
N GLY A 314 -6.64 -9.08 7.50
CA GLY A 314 -6.58 -9.30 8.94
C GLY A 314 -7.08 -8.11 9.76
N ILE A 315 -6.23 -7.61 10.68
CA ILE A 315 -6.47 -6.37 11.45
C ILE A 315 -5.72 -5.16 10.86
N GLU A 316 -4.85 -5.37 9.87
CA GLU A 316 -4.08 -4.30 9.21
C GLU A 316 -4.98 -3.41 8.34
N ARG A 317 -5.95 -4.03 7.66
CA ARG A 317 -6.97 -3.31 6.88
C ARG A 317 -8.34 -3.96 7.09
N ALA A 318 -9.16 -3.29 7.87
CA ALA A 318 -10.45 -3.80 8.32
C ALA A 318 -11.58 -2.81 8.02
N ARG A 319 -12.82 -3.30 8.00
CA ARG A 319 -14.02 -2.48 7.80
C ARG A 319 -14.51 -1.80 9.08
N SER A 320 -14.10 -2.34 10.23
CA SER A 320 -14.30 -1.75 11.55
C SER A 320 -12.97 -1.83 12.30
N PHE A 321 -12.49 -0.73 12.80
CA PHE A 321 -11.22 -0.62 13.52
C PHE A 321 -11.29 0.45 14.59
N THR A 322 -10.38 0.37 15.56
CA THR A 322 -10.28 1.37 16.61
C THR A 322 -9.07 2.26 16.34
N GLN A 323 -9.29 3.56 16.38
CA GLN A 323 -8.28 4.58 16.16
C GLN A 323 -8.06 5.38 17.44
N ASN A 324 -6.81 5.59 17.83
CA ASN A 324 -6.46 6.61 18.79
C ASN A 324 -6.30 7.92 18.02
N ASP A 325 -7.26 8.80 18.13
CA ASP A 325 -7.35 10.01 17.34
C ASP A 325 -7.47 11.26 18.21
N SER A 326 -6.94 12.37 17.73
CA SER A 326 -6.98 13.64 18.47
C SER A 326 -7.08 14.83 17.53
N HIS A 327 -7.71 15.89 18.05
CA HIS A 327 -7.82 17.19 17.38
C HIS A 327 -7.34 18.30 18.31
N ILE A 328 -6.43 19.12 17.80
CA ILE A 328 -5.82 20.21 18.55
C ILE A 328 -6.31 21.53 17.96
N PHE A 329 -7.05 22.29 18.76
CA PHE A 329 -7.50 23.62 18.42
C PHE A 329 -6.50 24.64 18.96
N CYS A 330 -5.85 25.38 18.08
CA CYS A 330 -4.76 26.29 18.44
C CYS A 330 -4.76 27.54 17.56
N THR A 331 -4.03 28.58 17.98
CA THR A 331 -3.79 29.75 17.11
C THR A 331 -2.68 29.45 16.11
N PRO A 332 -2.58 30.18 14.98
CA PRO A 332 -1.49 29.99 14.01
C PRO A 332 -0.09 30.05 14.64
N GLU A 333 0.11 30.91 15.64
CA GLU A 333 1.41 31.05 16.33
C GLU A 333 1.72 29.84 17.21
N GLN A 334 0.74 29.03 17.56
CA GLN A 334 0.92 27.84 18.39
C GLN A 334 1.19 26.58 17.56
N ILE A 335 0.95 26.57 16.25
CA ILE A 335 1.06 25.39 15.38
C ILE A 335 2.42 24.71 15.53
N GLU A 336 3.52 25.44 15.41
CA GLU A 336 4.87 24.88 15.53
C GLU A 336 5.07 24.15 16.86
N LYS A 337 4.63 24.74 17.95
CA LYS A 337 4.76 24.17 19.31
C LYS A 337 3.89 22.92 19.47
N GLU A 338 2.66 22.97 18.98
CA GLU A 338 1.73 21.84 19.10
C GLU A 338 2.16 20.67 18.24
N PHE A 339 2.59 20.94 17.00
CA PHE A 339 3.14 19.89 16.12
C PHE A 339 4.40 19.23 16.71
N LYS A 340 5.31 20.04 17.29
CA LYS A 340 6.45 19.49 18.01
C LYS A 340 6.01 18.60 19.18
N GLY A 341 5.00 19.01 19.94
CA GLY A 341 4.46 18.21 21.04
C GLY A 341 3.89 16.86 20.60
N VAL A 342 3.20 16.84 19.46
CA VAL A 342 2.70 15.58 18.83
C VAL A 342 3.88 14.69 18.44
N LEU A 343 4.90 15.25 17.78
CA LEU A 343 6.08 14.49 17.36
C LEU A 343 6.86 13.93 18.56
N ASP A 344 7.03 14.73 19.62
CA ASP A 344 7.69 14.28 20.86
C ASP A 344 6.91 13.09 21.49
N LEU A 345 5.56 13.15 21.51
CA LEU A 345 4.72 12.06 21.99
C LEU A 345 4.86 10.79 21.13
N ILE A 346 4.87 10.92 19.80
CA ILE A 346 5.09 9.79 18.89
C ILE A 346 6.46 9.14 19.15
N ILE A 347 7.52 9.93 19.30
CA ILE A 347 8.87 9.44 19.58
C ILE A 347 8.91 8.71 20.92
N GLU A 348 8.25 9.25 21.95
CA GLU A 348 8.15 8.62 23.26
C GLU A 348 7.45 7.24 23.17
N VAL A 349 6.31 7.18 22.49
CA VAL A 349 5.57 5.92 22.28
C VAL A 349 6.42 4.91 21.52
N TYR A 350 7.07 5.29 20.44
CA TYR A 350 7.94 4.39 19.67
C TYR A 350 9.09 3.83 20.52
N LYS A 351 9.69 4.68 21.38
CA LYS A 351 10.72 4.25 22.31
C LYS A 351 10.18 3.23 23.32
N ASP A 352 9.01 3.47 23.91
CA ASP A 352 8.41 2.57 24.88
C ASP A 352 8.04 1.21 24.26
N PHE A 353 7.67 1.18 22.97
CA PHE A 353 7.43 -0.05 22.21
C PHE A 353 8.68 -0.64 21.57
N ASN A 354 9.87 -0.09 21.86
CA ASN A 354 11.13 -0.52 21.27
C ASN A 354 11.13 -0.51 19.73
N ILE A 355 10.43 0.46 19.13
CA ILE A 355 10.40 0.71 17.69
C ILE A 355 11.49 1.71 17.36
N ASP A 356 12.45 1.29 16.54
CA ASP A 356 13.57 2.14 16.12
C ASP A 356 13.10 3.15 15.06
N ILE A 357 12.85 4.39 15.49
CA ILE A 357 12.35 5.45 14.63
C ILE A 357 13.33 5.80 13.48
N THR A 358 14.63 5.51 13.63
CA THR A 358 15.63 5.79 12.59
C THR A 358 15.50 4.90 11.37
N LYS A 359 14.76 3.80 11.50
CA LYS A 359 14.41 2.88 10.38
C LYS A 359 13.16 3.29 9.63
N HIS A 360 12.47 4.32 10.10
CA HIS A 360 11.25 4.84 9.51
C HIS A 360 11.52 6.17 8.82
N LYS A 361 10.86 6.41 7.69
CA LYS A 361 10.92 7.69 7.00
C LYS A 361 9.71 8.53 7.40
N PHE A 362 9.95 9.78 7.74
CA PHE A 362 8.89 10.75 7.87
C PHE A 362 8.43 11.19 6.49
N ARG A 363 7.14 11.38 6.35
CA ARG A 363 6.54 11.89 5.12
C ARG A 363 5.74 13.14 5.45
N LEU A 364 6.04 14.24 4.77
CA LEU A 364 5.23 15.45 4.78
C LEU A 364 4.30 15.38 3.57
N SER A 365 3.03 15.09 3.82
CA SER A 365 2.01 15.07 2.78
C SER A 365 1.62 16.50 2.43
N LEU A 366 1.69 16.83 1.14
CA LEU A 366 1.38 18.14 0.59
C LEU A 366 0.17 18.04 -0.33
N ARG A 367 -0.55 19.18 -0.51
CA ARG A 367 -1.59 19.24 -1.54
C ARG A 367 -0.98 19.19 -2.95
N ASP A 368 -1.75 18.72 -3.93
CA ASP A 368 -1.52 19.04 -5.33
C ASP A 368 -2.17 20.40 -5.66
N LYS A 369 -1.37 21.40 -5.99
CA LYS A 369 -1.84 22.76 -6.31
C LYS A 369 -2.71 22.83 -7.57
N ASN A 370 -2.65 21.82 -8.42
CA ASN A 370 -3.41 21.74 -9.65
C ASN A 370 -4.78 21.06 -9.45
N ASP A 371 -4.94 20.31 -8.37
CA ASP A 371 -6.19 19.59 -8.06
C ASP A 371 -7.10 20.45 -7.16
N LYS A 372 -7.80 21.38 -7.76
CA LYS A 372 -8.75 22.28 -7.09
C LYS A 372 -10.10 21.60 -6.74
N GLU A 373 -10.34 20.42 -7.26
CA GLU A 373 -11.56 19.66 -6.94
C GLU A 373 -11.40 18.93 -5.61
N LYS A 374 -10.18 18.42 -5.33
CA LYS A 374 -9.88 17.68 -4.11
C LYS A 374 -9.58 18.62 -2.93
N TYR A 375 -8.82 19.66 -3.13
CA TYR A 375 -8.29 20.49 -2.03
C TYR A 375 -9.04 21.81 -1.88
N PHE A 376 -9.27 22.19 -0.62
CA PHE A 376 -9.89 23.47 -0.29
C PHE A 376 -9.11 24.64 -0.93
N ASP A 377 -9.80 25.55 -1.63
CA ASP A 377 -9.20 26.64 -2.41
C ASP A 377 -8.82 27.86 -1.53
N ASP A 378 -7.77 27.67 -0.72
CA ASP A 378 -7.14 28.74 0.09
C ASP A 378 -5.61 28.57 0.09
N ASP A 379 -4.95 29.21 -0.87
CA ASP A 379 -3.50 29.12 -1.04
C ASP A 379 -2.72 29.67 0.17
N GLU A 380 -3.23 30.68 0.85
CA GLU A 380 -2.56 31.28 2.00
C GLU A 380 -2.59 30.32 3.20
N MET A 381 -3.74 29.74 3.49
CA MET A 381 -3.91 28.74 4.54
C MET A 381 -2.96 27.54 4.31
N TRP A 382 -2.97 26.98 3.11
CA TRP A 382 -2.12 25.84 2.75
C TRP A 382 -0.62 26.15 2.88
N ASN A 383 -0.19 27.27 2.32
CA ASN A 383 1.23 27.64 2.38
C ASN A 383 1.70 27.88 3.82
N ASN A 384 0.85 28.45 4.67
CA ASN A 384 1.14 28.64 6.09
C ASN A 384 1.22 27.30 6.83
N ALA A 385 0.25 26.40 6.63
CA ALA A 385 0.22 25.10 7.28
C ALA A 385 1.40 24.21 6.85
N GLU A 386 1.59 24.01 5.53
CA GLU A 386 2.69 23.21 4.99
C GLU A 386 4.07 23.82 5.37
N GLY A 387 4.17 25.16 5.37
CA GLY A 387 5.39 25.86 5.76
C GLY A 387 5.73 25.67 7.24
N ALA A 388 4.74 25.72 8.14
CA ALA A 388 4.94 25.47 9.57
C ALA A 388 5.40 24.03 9.83
N LEU A 389 4.75 23.03 9.23
CA LEU A 389 5.13 21.62 9.37
C LEU A 389 6.56 21.36 8.85
N ARG A 390 6.88 21.86 7.66
CA ARG A 390 8.22 21.76 7.06
C ARG A 390 9.30 22.38 7.96
N LYS A 391 9.00 23.55 8.52
CA LYS A 391 9.91 24.24 9.42
C LYS A 391 10.23 23.41 10.67
N VAL A 392 9.20 22.84 11.33
CA VAL A 392 9.40 22.01 12.52
C VAL A 392 10.25 20.78 12.21
N LEU A 393 9.94 20.05 11.13
CA LEU A 393 10.72 18.87 10.73
C LEU A 393 12.19 19.23 10.45
N THR A 394 12.42 20.37 9.79
CA THR A 394 13.77 20.89 9.48
C THR A 394 14.53 21.28 10.76
N ASP A 395 13.89 22.02 11.66
CA ASP A 395 14.49 22.50 12.91
C ASP A 395 14.86 21.33 13.84
N LEU A 396 14.05 20.27 13.84
CA LEU A 396 14.32 19.05 14.59
C LEU A 396 15.32 18.11 13.89
N LYS A 397 15.78 18.46 12.68
CA LYS A 397 16.70 17.65 11.86
C LYS A 397 16.18 16.24 11.59
N VAL A 398 14.87 16.13 11.42
CA VAL A 398 14.23 14.90 11.03
C VAL A 398 14.41 14.72 9.52
N ASP A 399 14.86 13.55 9.09
CA ASP A 399 14.91 13.20 7.67
C ASP A 399 13.50 12.89 7.17
N PHE A 400 12.98 13.65 6.21
CA PHE A 400 11.63 13.48 5.68
C PHE A 400 11.58 13.62 4.16
N ILE A 401 10.57 13.03 3.56
CA ILE A 401 10.23 13.17 2.14
C ILE A 401 8.95 13.97 1.99
N GLU A 402 8.88 14.79 0.96
CA GLU A 402 7.66 15.48 0.58
C GLU A 402 6.86 14.66 -0.43
N ALA A 403 5.56 14.55 -0.21
CA ALA A 403 4.65 13.77 -1.05
C ALA A 403 3.46 14.64 -1.49
N GLU A 404 3.55 15.16 -2.72
CA GLU A 404 2.51 15.98 -3.32
C GLU A 404 1.28 15.13 -3.65
N GLY A 405 0.09 15.68 -3.42
CA GLY A 405 -1.18 15.02 -3.68
C GLY A 405 -1.66 14.08 -2.56
N GLU A 406 -0.90 13.92 -1.48
CA GLU A 406 -1.22 13.00 -0.39
C GLU A 406 -1.85 13.67 0.85
N ALA A 407 -1.93 14.99 0.89
CA ALA A 407 -2.59 15.69 2.01
C ALA A 407 -4.10 15.35 2.08
N ALA A 408 -4.68 15.49 3.27
CA ALA A 408 -6.12 15.49 3.42
C ALA A 408 -6.74 16.67 2.64
N PHE A 409 -8.01 16.55 2.24
CA PHE A 409 -8.64 17.58 1.40
C PHE A 409 -8.82 18.92 2.12
N TYR A 410 -8.85 18.92 3.43
CA TYR A 410 -9.08 20.10 4.28
C TYR A 410 -7.79 20.71 4.88
N GLY A 411 -6.63 20.13 4.67
CA GLY A 411 -5.38 20.64 5.19
C GLY A 411 -4.58 19.69 6.04
#